data_1972bc6ab00f2268ca0ab1c9fcc03161
#
_entry.id   1972bc6ab00f2268ca0ab1c9fcc03161
#
_cell.length_a   1.000
_cell.length_b   1.000
_cell.length_c   1.000
_cell.angle_alpha   90.00
_cell.angle_beta   90.00
_cell.angle_gamma   90.00
#
_symmetry.space_group_name_H-M   'P 1'
#
loop_
_entity.id
_entity.type
_entity.pdbx_description
1 polymer ?
#
loop_
_entity_poly.entity_id
_entity_poly.type
_entity_poly.pdbx_seq_one_letter_code
_entity_poly.pdbx_strand_id
1 'polypeptide(L)'
;YYGIENFYFHCGLRFINRNFLKRYEKYDLLDAGASNGDTAAIFSREYGFKTIHAFEPENHNYSLLVKNISKFRLHNVVPVHMGLGDKTQKASITNEEGQSHISTEGKQSVRMTTVDEYAAKSKIAVGLIKMDIEGYEFYALQGSVDTIKKYHPILLISIYHTGRDFFEIKPFIEKLGRYKFMVKKFNPYHYFFDTMLICLPTK
;
A
#
# COMPACT_ATOMS: atom_id res chain seq x y z
N TYR A 1 -13.35 5.36 -14.12
CA TYR A 1 -12.00 5.33 -14.70
C TYR A 1 -11.21 4.37 -13.83
N TYR A 2 -10.89 3.18 -14.33
CA TYR A 2 -9.90 2.31 -13.70
C TYR A 2 -8.54 2.89 -14.08
N GLY A 3 -7.74 3.28 -13.11
CA GLY A 3 -6.41 3.82 -13.36
C GLY A 3 -5.56 2.82 -14.16
N ILE A 4 -4.84 3.28 -15.15
CA ILE A 4 -3.97 2.45 -15.99
C ILE A 4 -2.88 1.77 -15.13
N GLU A 5 -2.46 2.44 -14.05
CA GLU A 5 -1.52 1.94 -13.05
C GLU A 5 -2.01 0.67 -12.36
N ASN A 6 -3.29 0.63 -11.97
CA ASN A 6 -3.89 -0.51 -11.30
C ASN A 6 -4.18 -1.65 -12.28
N PHE A 7 -4.94 -1.36 -13.33
CA PHE A 7 -5.45 -2.40 -14.23
C PHE A 7 -4.39 -2.95 -15.19
N TYR A 8 -3.55 -2.09 -15.78
CA TYR A 8 -2.56 -2.53 -16.76
C TYR A 8 -1.22 -2.86 -16.14
N PHE A 9 -0.71 -2.05 -15.22
CA PHE A 9 0.61 -2.23 -14.63
C PHE A 9 0.59 -2.97 -13.28
N HIS A 10 -0.59 -3.25 -12.71
CA HIS A 10 -0.76 -3.91 -11.41
C HIS A 10 0.10 -3.23 -10.32
N CYS A 11 0.01 -1.88 -10.23
CA CYS A 11 0.82 -1.05 -9.33
C CYS A 11 2.33 -1.35 -9.44
N GLY A 12 2.81 -1.69 -10.63
CA GLY A 12 4.22 -1.97 -10.88
C GLY A 12 4.63 -3.45 -10.79
N LEU A 13 3.78 -4.37 -10.35
CA LEU A 13 4.12 -5.79 -10.27
C LEU A 13 4.47 -6.42 -11.62
N ARG A 14 3.93 -5.90 -12.72
CA ARG A 14 4.28 -6.38 -14.07
C ARG A 14 5.72 -6.07 -14.50
N PHE A 15 6.41 -5.17 -13.83
CA PHE A 15 7.83 -4.90 -14.07
C PHE A 15 8.75 -5.84 -13.30
N ILE A 16 8.21 -6.71 -12.43
CA ILE A 16 8.97 -7.62 -11.60
C ILE A 16 8.96 -9.01 -12.24
N ASN A 17 10.13 -9.64 -12.29
CA ASN A 17 10.22 -11.01 -12.80
C ASN A 17 9.31 -11.95 -12.02
N ARG A 18 8.49 -12.75 -12.72
CA ARG A 18 7.48 -13.63 -12.09
C ARG A 18 8.09 -14.67 -11.14
N ASN A 19 9.27 -15.22 -11.48
CA ASN A 19 9.94 -16.17 -10.60
C ASN A 19 10.48 -15.50 -9.33
N PHE A 20 10.81 -14.22 -9.39
CA PHE A 20 11.16 -13.44 -8.20
C PHE A 20 9.93 -13.24 -7.31
N LEU A 21 8.78 -12.84 -7.88
CA LEU A 21 7.52 -12.63 -7.15
C LEU A 21 7.06 -13.91 -6.44
N LYS A 22 7.11 -15.06 -7.10
CA LYS A 22 6.69 -16.34 -6.51
C LYS A 22 7.35 -16.66 -5.17
N ARG A 23 8.53 -16.14 -4.89
CA ARG A 23 9.21 -16.33 -3.59
C ARG A 23 8.50 -15.63 -2.45
N TYR A 24 7.71 -14.59 -2.77
CA TYR A 24 7.00 -13.74 -1.82
C TYR A 24 5.51 -14.07 -1.71
N GLU A 25 4.94 -14.77 -2.70
CA GLU A 25 3.51 -15.12 -2.72
C GLU A 25 3.05 -16.00 -1.55
N LYS A 26 3.97 -16.76 -0.93
CA LYS A 26 3.69 -17.55 0.28
C LYS A 26 3.48 -16.70 1.56
N TYR A 27 3.74 -15.42 1.50
CA TYR A 27 3.57 -14.45 2.58
C TYR A 27 2.33 -13.59 2.35
N ASP A 28 2.00 -12.77 3.34
CA ASP A 28 0.88 -11.85 3.29
C ASP A 28 1.27 -10.56 2.53
N LEU A 29 0.28 -9.94 1.88
CA LEU A 29 0.39 -8.66 1.20
C LEU A 29 -0.39 -7.60 1.99
N LEU A 30 0.19 -6.44 2.22
CA LEU A 30 -0.48 -5.27 2.77
C LEU A 30 -0.75 -4.27 1.64
N ASP A 31 -2.01 -3.98 1.38
CA ASP A 31 -2.48 -2.98 0.41
C ASP A 31 -2.98 -1.76 1.18
N ALA A 32 -2.12 -0.76 1.35
CA ALA A 32 -2.45 0.50 2.00
C ALA A 32 -3.04 1.47 0.98
N GLY A 33 -4.23 1.99 1.28
CA GLY A 33 -5.04 2.78 0.35
C GLY A 33 -5.75 1.86 -0.65
N ALA A 34 -6.51 0.89 -0.13
CA ALA A 34 -7.23 -0.08 -0.96
C ALA A 34 -8.46 0.51 -1.64
N SER A 35 -8.92 1.71 -1.23
CA SER A 35 -10.07 2.39 -1.79
C SER A 35 -11.29 1.44 -1.91
N ASN A 36 -11.85 1.28 -3.08
CA ASN A 36 -12.97 0.38 -3.36
C ASN A 36 -12.56 -1.10 -3.59
N GLY A 37 -11.26 -1.43 -3.47
CA GLY A 37 -10.72 -2.78 -3.59
C GLY A 37 -10.37 -3.24 -5.02
N ASP A 38 -10.20 -2.34 -5.96
CA ASP A 38 -9.79 -2.65 -7.33
C ASP A 38 -8.39 -3.27 -7.37
N THR A 39 -7.43 -2.68 -6.65
CA THR A 39 -6.07 -3.21 -6.49
C THR A 39 -6.07 -4.59 -5.83
N ALA A 40 -6.79 -4.73 -4.72
CA ALA A 40 -6.91 -5.99 -4.00
C ALA A 40 -7.53 -7.10 -4.88
N ALA A 41 -8.50 -6.76 -5.75
CA ALA A 41 -9.11 -7.70 -6.68
C ALA A 41 -8.10 -8.20 -7.74
N ILE A 42 -7.27 -7.30 -8.28
CA ILE A 42 -6.22 -7.66 -9.22
C ILE A 42 -5.17 -8.56 -8.54
N PHE A 43 -4.71 -8.17 -7.37
CA PHE A 43 -3.72 -8.94 -6.63
C PHE A 43 -4.23 -10.33 -6.25
N SER A 44 -5.50 -10.44 -5.84
CA SER A 44 -6.14 -11.70 -5.50
C SER A 44 -6.26 -12.67 -6.68
N ARG A 45 -6.50 -12.16 -7.89
CA ARG A 45 -6.71 -12.97 -9.09
C ARG A 45 -5.43 -13.34 -9.82
N GLU A 46 -4.48 -12.42 -9.85
CA GLU A 46 -3.29 -12.53 -10.70
C GLU A 46 -2.07 -13.07 -9.96
N TYR A 47 -2.08 -13.03 -8.60
CA TYR A 47 -0.93 -13.40 -7.78
C TYR A 47 -1.34 -14.34 -6.64
N GLY A 48 -0.41 -15.19 -6.21
CA GLY A 48 -0.67 -16.24 -5.22
C GLY A 48 -0.36 -15.84 -3.78
N PHE A 49 -0.49 -14.57 -3.41
CA PHE A 49 -0.28 -14.13 -2.02
C PHE A 49 -1.24 -14.85 -1.07
N LYS A 50 -0.71 -15.23 0.10
CA LYS A 50 -1.45 -16.00 1.09
C LYS A 50 -2.71 -15.27 1.54
N THR A 51 -2.58 -14.01 1.96
CA THR A 51 -3.68 -13.13 2.34
C THR A 51 -3.34 -11.71 1.91
N ILE A 52 -4.32 -10.97 1.46
CA ILE A 52 -4.22 -9.56 1.12
C ILE A 52 -4.98 -8.77 2.18
N HIS A 53 -4.27 -8.00 2.99
CA HIS A 53 -4.86 -7.12 4.00
C HIS A 53 -5.07 -5.74 3.37
N ALA A 54 -6.31 -5.43 3.04
CA ALA A 54 -6.70 -4.22 2.31
C ALA A 54 -7.11 -3.11 3.30
N PHE A 55 -6.22 -2.14 3.51
CA PHE A 55 -6.42 -1.03 4.44
C PHE A 55 -7.12 0.13 3.76
N GLU A 56 -8.25 0.54 4.32
CA GLU A 56 -9.01 1.69 3.88
C GLU A 56 -9.63 2.39 5.10
N PRO A 57 -9.21 3.60 5.45
CA PRO A 57 -9.73 4.31 6.62
C PRO A 57 -11.06 5.03 6.37
N GLU A 58 -11.37 5.42 5.13
CA GLU A 58 -12.56 6.19 4.79
C GLU A 58 -13.81 5.29 4.76
N ASN A 59 -14.89 5.72 5.42
CA ASN A 59 -16.10 4.90 5.62
C ASN A 59 -16.78 4.47 4.32
N HIS A 60 -16.92 5.40 3.37
CA HIS A 60 -17.60 5.12 2.11
C HIS A 60 -16.80 4.13 1.26
N ASN A 61 -15.50 4.40 1.08
CA ASN A 61 -14.59 3.53 0.34
C ASN A 61 -14.49 2.15 0.99
N TYR A 62 -14.37 2.10 2.33
CA TYR A 62 -14.37 0.83 3.06
C TYR A 62 -15.66 0.03 2.82
N SER A 63 -16.81 0.68 2.80
CA SER A 63 -18.09 0.01 2.52
C SER A 63 -18.12 -0.56 1.09
N LEU A 64 -17.56 0.17 0.11
CA LEU A 64 -17.41 -0.31 -1.26
C LEU A 64 -16.42 -1.49 -1.34
N LEU A 65 -15.28 -1.40 -0.65
CA LEU A 65 -14.29 -2.47 -0.53
C LEU A 65 -14.94 -3.78 -0.06
N VAL A 66 -15.67 -3.74 1.08
CA VAL A 66 -16.37 -4.91 1.62
C VAL A 66 -17.38 -5.48 0.63
N LYS A 67 -18.18 -4.62 -0.01
CA LYS A 67 -19.16 -5.01 -1.03
C LYS A 67 -18.46 -5.68 -2.23
N ASN A 68 -17.37 -5.13 -2.70
CA ASN A 68 -16.65 -5.65 -3.85
C ASN A 68 -15.92 -6.97 -3.54
N ILE A 69 -15.36 -7.13 -2.34
CA ILE A 69 -14.80 -8.42 -1.87
C ILE A 69 -15.86 -9.52 -1.97
N SER A 70 -17.06 -9.27 -1.45
CA SER A 70 -18.18 -10.21 -1.52
C SER A 70 -18.63 -10.46 -2.95
N LYS A 71 -18.89 -9.39 -3.72
CA LYS A 71 -19.37 -9.45 -5.11
C LYS A 71 -18.44 -10.25 -6.02
N PHE A 72 -17.13 -10.06 -5.86
CA PHE A 72 -16.12 -10.70 -6.69
C PHE A 72 -15.56 -12.00 -6.10
N ARG A 73 -16.06 -12.43 -4.94
CA ARG A 73 -15.64 -13.66 -4.24
C ARG A 73 -14.14 -13.73 -3.99
N LEU A 74 -13.57 -12.64 -3.46
CA LEU A 74 -12.14 -12.53 -3.19
C LEU A 74 -11.82 -13.20 -1.84
N HIS A 75 -11.64 -14.51 -1.83
CA HIS A 75 -11.55 -15.32 -0.61
C HIS A 75 -10.28 -15.10 0.23
N ASN A 76 -9.22 -14.55 -0.38
CA ASN A 76 -7.96 -14.25 0.28
C ASN A 76 -7.77 -12.76 0.59
N VAL A 77 -8.83 -11.94 0.51
CA VAL A 77 -8.78 -10.51 0.84
C VAL A 77 -9.48 -10.27 2.17
N VAL A 78 -8.77 -9.62 3.09
CA VAL A 78 -9.26 -9.20 4.41
C VAL A 78 -9.37 -7.69 4.42
N PRO A 79 -10.56 -7.11 4.50
CA PRO A 79 -10.74 -5.66 4.61
C PRO A 79 -10.36 -5.18 6.01
N VAL A 80 -9.57 -4.11 6.10
CA VAL A 80 -9.09 -3.53 7.36
C VAL A 80 -9.50 -2.06 7.44
N HIS A 81 -10.45 -1.73 8.31
CA HIS A 81 -10.98 -0.37 8.49
C HIS A 81 -10.04 0.48 9.34
N MET A 82 -8.85 0.71 8.87
CA MET A 82 -7.80 1.53 9.50
C MET A 82 -6.90 2.15 8.45
N GLY A 83 -6.31 3.31 8.77
CA GLY A 83 -5.18 3.85 8.04
C GLY A 83 -3.84 3.36 8.60
N LEU A 84 -2.78 3.50 7.83
CA LEU A 84 -1.41 3.22 8.25
C LEU A 84 -0.63 4.51 8.47
N GLY A 85 0.19 4.54 9.52
CA GLY A 85 1.00 5.70 9.87
C GLY A 85 2.19 5.33 10.76
N ASP A 86 2.79 6.36 11.38
CA ASP A 86 3.96 6.23 12.27
C ASP A 86 3.59 5.76 13.69
N LYS A 87 2.32 5.85 14.08
CA LYS A 87 1.83 5.48 15.40
C LYS A 87 0.36 5.07 15.38
N THR A 88 -0.04 4.30 16.39
CA THR A 88 -1.43 3.94 16.62
C THR A 88 -2.15 5.07 17.34
N GLN A 89 -3.16 5.64 16.68
CA GLN A 89 -3.93 6.78 17.18
C GLN A 89 -5.30 6.89 16.50
N LYS A 90 -6.12 7.81 16.97
CA LYS A 90 -7.24 8.35 16.19
C LYS A 90 -6.73 9.56 15.41
N ALA A 91 -7.14 9.65 14.16
CA ALA A 91 -6.89 10.80 13.30
C ALA A 91 -8.21 11.26 12.67
N SER A 92 -8.20 12.40 12.03
CA SER A 92 -9.33 12.87 11.25
C SER A 92 -8.95 12.90 9.76
N ILE A 93 -9.90 12.65 8.89
CA ILE A 93 -9.73 12.81 7.45
C ILE A 93 -10.69 13.85 6.90
N THR A 94 -10.21 14.62 5.95
CA THR A 94 -11.01 15.44 5.04
C THR A 94 -11.14 14.71 3.71
N ASN A 95 -12.29 14.84 3.08
CA ASN A 95 -12.55 14.32 1.74
C ASN A 95 -12.70 15.52 0.81
N GLU A 96 -11.68 15.79 -0.01
CA GLU A 96 -11.69 16.87 -0.99
C GLU A 96 -11.58 16.26 -2.39
N GLU A 97 -12.54 16.59 -3.26
CA GLU A 97 -12.58 16.14 -4.67
C GLU A 97 -12.41 14.62 -4.89
N GLY A 98 -12.84 13.79 -3.91
CA GLY A 98 -12.75 12.32 -4.01
C GLY A 98 -11.44 11.73 -3.48
N GLN A 99 -10.51 12.54 -3.00
CA GLN A 99 -9.28 12.11 -2.31
C GLN A 99 -9.41 12.35 -0.81
N SER A 100 -8.99 11.38 -0.01
CA SER A 100 -9.10 11.43 1.45
C SER A 100 -7.74 11.69 2.07
N HIS A 101 -7.55 12.89 2.62
CA HIS A 101 -6.31 13.27 3.29
C HIS A 101 -6.46 13.24 4.81
N ILE A 102 -5.42 12.81 5.52
CA ILE A 102 -5.35 12.92 6.98
C ILE A 102 -5.15 14.39 7.35
N SER A 103 -6.05 14.92 8.20
CA SER A 103 -6.09 16.33 8.59
C SER A 103 -6.44 16.44 10.08
N THR A 104 -5.99 17.53 10.71
CA THR A 104 -6.41 17.90 12.08
C THR A 104 -7.84 18.44 12.14
N GLU A 105 -8.39 18.87 11.02
CA GLU A 105 -9.71 19.51 10.90
C GLU A 105 -10.74 18.62 10.16
N GLY A 106 -10.41 17.35 9.97
CA GLY A 106 -11.25 16.40 9.22
C GLY A 106 -12.59 16.13 9.92
N LYS A 107 -13.64 15.94 9.11
CA LYS A 107 -14.99 15.67 9.60
C LYS A 107 -15.21 14.22 10.03
N GLN A 108 -14.37 13.31 9.58
CA GLN A 108 -14.48 11.88 9.89
C GLN A 108 -13.30 11.43 10.75
N SER A 109 -13.60 10.85 11.93
CA SER A 109 -12.58 10.22 12.79
C SER A 109 -12.26 8.82 12.27
N VAL A 110 -10.96 8.52 12.11
CA VAL A 110 -10.46 7.23 11.65
C VAL A 110 -9.44 6.66 12.63
N ARG A 111 -9.34 5.34 12.64
CA ARG A 111 -8.30 4.64 13.41
C ARG A 111 -7.05 4.49 12.55
N MET A 112 -5.91 4.78 13.15
CA MET A 112 -4.59 4.56 12.57
C MET A 112 -3.86 3.46 13.33
N THR A 113 -3.04 2.71 12.64
CA THR A 113 -2.09 1.74 13.23
C THR A 113 -0.77 1.80 12.48
N THR A 114 0.27 1.16 13.01
CA THR A 114 1.52 0.95 12.27
C THR A 114 1.50 -0.41 11.59
N VAL A 115 2.30 -0.57 10.53
CA VAL A 115 2.51 -1.88 9.91
C VAL A 115 3.09 -2.86 10.91
N ASP A 116 4.06 -2.41 11.73
CA ASP A 116 4.73 -3.25 12.73
C ASP A 116 3.76 -3.79 13.78
N GLU A 117 2.90 -2.92 14.33
CA GLU A 117 1.90 -3.33 15.32
C GLU A 117 0.85 -4.27 14.71
N TYR A 118 0.36 -3.93 13.52
CA TYR A 118 -0.62 -4.77 12.83
C TYR A 118 -0.06 -6.16 12.51
N ALA A 119 1.15 -6.23 11.94
CA ALA A 119 1.79 -7.49 11.59
C ALA A 119 2.05 -8.36 12.82
N ALA A 120 2.48 -7.75 13.94
CA ALA A 120 2.70 -8.45 15.19
C ALA A 120 1.40 -9.00 15.79
N LYS A 121 0.34 -8.17 15.89
CA LYS A 121 -0.97 -8.57 16.43
C LYS A 121 -1.64 -9.65 15.59
N SER A 122 -1.56 -9.53 14.26
CA SER A 122 -2.16 -10.48 13.32
C SER A 122 -1.29 -11.74 13.11
N LYS A 123 -0.08 -11.75 13.66
CA LYS A 123 0.90 -12.86 13.52
C LYS A 123 1.18 -13.22 12.06
N ILE A 124 1.34 -12.23 11.21
CA ILE A 124 1.56 -12.40 9.77
C ILE A 124 3.02 -12.15 9.39
N ALA A 125 3.43 -12.80 8.31
CA ALA A 125 4.74 -12.58 7.68
C ALA A 125 4.53 -11.84 6.36
N VAL A 126 5.06 -10.63 6.26
CA VAL A 126 4.78 -9.71 5.17
C VAL A 126 5.76 -9.91 4.02
N GLY A 127 5.24 -10.25 2.84
CA GLY A 127 6.02 -10.42 1.60
C GLY A 127 5.97 -9.22 0.66
N LEU A 128 4.90 -8.42 0.74
CA LEU A 128 4.75 -7.23 -0.06
C LEU A 128 3.97 -6.15 0.69
N ILE A 129 4.39 -4.90 0.55
CA ILE A 129 3.67 -3.72 1.02
C ILE A 129 3.47 -2.78 -0.18
N LYS A 130 2.22 -2.48 -0.53
CA LYS A 130 1.86 -1.39 -1.44
C LYS A 130 1.38 -0.23 -0.59
N MET A 131 1.85 0.98 -0.90
CA MET A 131 1.41 2.23 -0.27
C MET A 131 1.02 3.25 -1.34
N ASP A 132 -0.22 3.67 -1.29
CA ASP A 132 -0.80 4.72 -2.10
C ASP A 132 -1.88 5.39 -1.24
N ILE A 133 -1.44 6.29 -0.35
CA ILE A 133 -2.18 6.80 0.82
C ILE A 133 -2.14 8.33 0.94
N GLU A 134 -2.13 8.97 -0.22
CA GLU A 134 -2.40 10.40 -0.36
C GLU A 134 -1.47 11.30 0.49
N GLY A 135 -0.14 10.98 0.46
CA GLY A 135 0.90 11.76 1.13
C GLY A 135 1.23 11.33 2.56
N TYR A 136 0.72 10.17 2.99
CA TYR A 136 1.05 9.60 4.30
C TYR A 136 2.08 8.46 4.23
N GLU A 137 2.65 8.22 3.03
CA GLU A 137 3.56 7.11 2.72
C GLU A 137 4.80 7.11 3.61
N PHE A 138 5.43 8.28 3.78
CA PHE A 138 6.63 8.40 4.60
C PHE A 138 6.34 8.05 6.08
N TYR A 139 5.19 8.49 6.63
CA TYR A 139 4.79 8.15 7.99
C TYR A 139 4.47 6.66 8.14
N ALA A 140 3.79 6.06 7.18
CA ALA A 140 3.52 4.63 7.17
C ALA A 140 4.80 3.79 7.08
N LEU A 141 5.81 4.26 6.33
CA LEU A 141 7.14 3.65 6.29
C LEU A 141 7.86 3.72 7.64
N GLN A 142 7.75 4.85 8.35
CA GLN A 142 8.30 4.96 9.71
C GLN A 142 7.67 3.94 10.67
N GLY A 143 6.38 3.65 10.50
CA GLY A 143 5.67 2.61 11.24
C GLY A 143 5.86 1.18 10.70
N SER A 144 6.81 0.97 9.78
CA SER A 144 7.06 -0.32 9.13
C SER A 144 8.48 -0.85 9.32
N VAL A 145 9.28 -0.18 10.12
CA VAL A 145 10.74 -0.40 10.24
C VAL A 145 11.09 -1.83 10.63
N ASP A 146 10.43 -2.36 11.66
CA ASP A 146 10.72 -3.70 12.17
C ASP A 146 10.26 -4.78 11.18
N THR A 147 9.11 -4.58 10.55
CA THR A 147 8.57 -5.45 9.50
C THR A 147 9.50 -5.49 8.29
N ILE A 148 9.96 -4.33 7.82
CA ILE A 148 10.89 -4.22 6.67
C ILE A 148 12.22 -4.92 6.99
N LYS A 149 12.81 -4.66 8.15
CA LYS A 149 14.07 -5.29 8.57
C LYS A 149 13.94 -6.81 8.75
N LYS A 150 12.80 -7.28 9.26
CA LYS A 150 12.58 -8.69 9.57
C LYS A 150 12.28 -9.53 8.33
N TYR A 151 11.42 -9.04 7.46
CA TYR A 151 10.87 -9.84 6.35
C TYR A 151 11.42 -9.45 4.98
N HIS A 152 12.07 -8.29 4.86
CA HIS A 152 12.55 -7.74 3.59
C HIS A 152 11.49 -7.84 2.48
N PRO A 153 10.29 -7.27 2.68
CA PRO A 153 9.21 -7.36 1.70
C PRO A 153 9.54 -6.59 0.42
N ILE A 154 8.88 -6.93 -0.67
CA ILE A 154 8.80 -6.05 -1.83
C ILE A 154 8.01 -4.80 -1.41
N LEU A 155 8.50 -3.61 -1.80
CA LEU A 155 7.79 -2.36 -1.54
C LEU A 155 7.37 -1.73 -2.87
N LEU A 156 6.09 -1.34 -2.95
CA LEU A 156 5.50 -0.58 -4.05
C LEU A 156 4.93 0.70 -3.45
N ILE A 157 5.58 1.84 -3.67
CA ILE A 157 5.26 3.07 -2.95
C ILE A 157 5.05 4.20 -3.93
N SER A 158 3.87 4.82 -3.87
CA SER A 158 3.58 6.06 -4.57
C SER A 158 4.46 7.18 -4.00
N ILE A 159 5.18 7.91 -4.89
CA ILE A 159 6.14 8.95 -4.48
C ILE A 159 5.82 10.31 -5.08
N TYR A 160 4.56 10.56 -5.41
CA TYR A 160 4.15 11.76 -6.13
C TYR A 160 3.24 12.70 -5.34
N HIS A 161 2.74 12.27 -4.18
CA HIS A 161 1.80 13.07 -3.40
C HIS A 161 2.45 14.26 -2.72
N THR A 162 3.69 14.10 -2.22
CA THR A 162 4.42 15.19 -1.56
C THR A 162 5.88 15.24 -2.00
N GLY A 163 6.52 16.41 -1.85
CA GLY A 163 7.98 16.54 -2.07
C GLY A 163 8.79 15.62 -1.15
N ARG A 164 8.31 15.40 0.08
CA ARG A 164 8.94 14.46 1.02
C ARG A 164 8.96 13.04 0.46
N ASP A 165 7.84 12.57 -0.07
CA ASP A 165 7.76 11.21 -0.60
C ASP A 165 8.76 11.01 -1.72
N PHE A 166 8.90 12.00 -2.60
CA PHE A 166 9.83 11.92 -3.72
C PHE A 166 11.31 11.92 -3.28
N PHE A 167 11.69 12.75 -2.31
CA PHE A 167 13.09 12.93 -1.96
C PHE A 167 13.57 12.11 -0.78
N GLU A 168 12.69 11.74 0.18
CA GLU A 168 13.11 11.13 1.44
C GLU A 168 12.81 9.62 1.52
N ILE A 169 11.81 9.08 0.79
CA ILE A 169 11.43 7.66 0.87
C ILE A 169 12.58 6.74 0.48
N LYS A 170 13.21 6.97 -0.67
CA LYS A 170 14.32 6.12 -1.12
C LYS A 170 15.49 6.12 -0.14
N PRO A 171 16.05 7.27 0.30
CA PRO A 171 17.12 7.32 1.31
C PRO A 171 16.74 6.68 2.63
N PHE A 172 15.47 6.76 3.03
CA PHE A 172 14.99 6.10 4.24
C PHE A 172 15.04 4.57 4.12
N ILE A 173 14.55 4.00 3.01
CA ILE A 173 14.57 2.55 2.77
C ILE A 173 16.00 2.01 2.66
N GLU A 174 16.93 2.76 2.06
CA GLU A 174 18.37 2.39 1.96
C GLU A 174 19.01 2.14 3.33
N LYS A 175 18.54 2.81 4.38
CA LYS A 175 19.01 2.60 5.76
C LYS A 175 18.42 1.36 6.42
N LEU A 176 17.31 0.81 5.89
CA LEU A 176 16.60 -0.33 6.49
C LEU A 176 17.07 -1.67 5.94
N GLY A 177 17.63 -1.71 4.74
CA GLY A 177 18.07 -2.95 4.12
C GLY A 177 18.61 -2.77 2.71
N ARG A 178 19.07 -3.87 2.13
CA ARG A 178 19.59 -3.86 0.76
C ARG A 178 18.46 -4.05 -0.24
N TYR A 179 18.19 -3.02 -1.04
CA TYR A 179 17.16 -2.99 -2.06
C TYR A 179 17.70 -2.55 -3.41
N LYS A 180 17.19 -3.16 -4.48
CA LYS A 180 17.28 -2.61 -5.84
C LYS A 180 16.05 -1.74 -6.07
N PHE A 181 16.28 -0.52 -6.54
CA PHE A 181 15.23 0.47 -6.77
C PHE A 181 14.92 0.62 -8.25
N MET A 182 13.64 0.75 -8.58
CA MET A 182 13.17 1.15 -9.90
C MET A 182 12.08 2.20 -9.70
N VAL A 183 12.18 3.30 -10.44
CA VAL A 183 11.10 4.29 -10.52
C VAL A 183 10.32 4.02 -11.79
N LYS A 184 9.01 3.92 -11.68
CA LYS A 184 8.08 3.74 -12.81
C LYS A 184 7.02 4.81 -12.80
N LYS A 185 6.84 5.42 -13.95
CA LYS A 185 5.76 6.38 -14.22
C LYS A 185 4.75 5.69 -15.12
N PHE A 186 3.50 5.63 -14.67
CA PHE A 186 2.46 4.89 -15.38
C PHE A 186 1.67 5.75 -16.35
N ASN A 187 1.54 7.04 -16.06
CA ASN A 187 0.82 7.97 -16.90
C ASN A 187 1.78 8.96 -17.59
N PRO A 188 2.00 8.85 -18.90
CA PRO A 188 2.92 9.73 -19.61
C PRO A 188 2.40 11.16 -19.79
N TYR A 189 1.08 11.38 -19.59
CA TYR A 189 0.43 12.68 -19.86
C TYR A 189 0.43 13.62 -18.65
N HIS A 190 0.71 13.11 -17.44
CA HIS A 190 0.79 13.91 -16.21
C HIS A 190 2.21 13.86 -15.65
N TYR A 191 2.89 15.00 -15.58
CA TYR A 191 4.32 15.07 -15.21
C TYR A 191 4.64 14.53 -13.82
N PHE A 192 3.74 14.66 -12.85
CA PHE A 192 3.99 14.30 -11.45
C PHE A 192 3.17 13.10 -10.95
N PHE A 193 1.97 12.86 -11.47
CA PHE A 193 1.08 11.81 -10.99
C PHE A 193 1.51 10.41 -11.44
N ASP A 194 1.06 9.39 -10.72
CA ASP A 194 1.22 7.97 -11.04
C ASP A 194 2.69 7.53 -11.12
N THR A 195 3.53 8.07 -10.22
CA THR A 195 4.95 7.69 -10.10
C THR A 195 5.15 6.78 -8.90
N MET A 196 5.65 5.58 -9.16
CA MET A 196 5.87 4.55 -8.14
C MET A 196 7.33 4.18 -8.00
N LEU A 197 7.78 4.09 -6.75
CA LEU A 197 9.05 3.49 -6.37
C LEU A 197 8.85 2.01 -6.07
N ILE A 198 9.48 1.16 -6.87
CA ILE A 198 9.50 -0.29 -6.70
C ILE A 198 10.82 -0.67 -6.04
N CYS A 199 10.75 -1.27 -4.85
CA CYS A 199 11.93 -1.69 -4.09
C CYS A 199 11.97 -3.22 -4.01
N LEU A 200 12.99 -3.81 -4.60
CA LEU A 200 13.20 -5.26 -4.61
C LEU A 200 14.31 -5.63 -3.65
N PRO A 201 14.04 -6.43 -2.60
CA PRO A 201 15.09 -6.84 -1.67
C PRO A 201 16.16 -7.67 -2.40
N THR A 202 17.43 -7.37 -2.08
CA THR A 202 18.61 -8.09 -2.55
C THR A 202 19.20 -8.90 -1.40
N LYS A 203 19.82 -10.03 -1.73
CA LYS A 203 20.51 -10.87 -0.74
C LYS A 203 21.73 -10.16 -0.14
#